data_e6c79e1b9e904b93377ca09605cfb0f5
#
_entry.id   e6c79e1b9e904b93377ca09605cfb0f5
#
_cell.length_a   1.000
_cell.length_b   1.000
_cell.length_c   1.000
_cell.angle_alpha   90.00
_cell.angle_beta   90.00
_cell.angle_gamma   90.00
#
_symmetry.space_group_name_H-M   'P 1'
#
loop_
_entity.id
_entity.type
_entity.pdbx_description
1 polymer ?
#
loop_
_entity_poly.entity_id
_entity_poly.type
_entity_poly.pdbx_seq_one_letter_code
_entity_poly.pdbx_strand_id
1 'polypeptide(L)'
;MMRAQQNADDIIGYYYLTDPFTKEATQIFIYKNTNGQYEGKITWVELEEKKKFLGLIFLKELVWDDKKSEWNNGSIKYPGKKGNFSVNMHFQDTKTLKVRGYWGIAMMGKTVYWTKESKKRE
;
A
#
# COMPACT_ATOMS: atom_id res chain seq x y z
N MET A 1 -27.01 0.32 15.72
CA MET A 1 -26.58 1.01 14.51
C MET A 1 -25.76 0.11 13.63
N MET A 2 -26.03 0.15 12.39
CA MET A 2 -25.33 -0.70 11.48
C MET A 2 -24.03 -0.05 11.04
N ARG A 3 -22.94 -0.71 11.28
CA ARG A 3 -21.66 -0.23 10.81
C ARG A 3 -21.59 -0.45 9.30
N ALA A 4 -21.09 0.56 8.59
CA ALA A 4 -20.91 0.44 7.17
C ALA A 4 -19.95 -0.71 6.88
N GLN A 5 -20.31 -1.55 5.91
CA GLN A 5 -19.41 -2.59 5.46
C GLN A 5 -18.30 -1.97 4.62
N GLN A 6 -17.13 -2.54 4.72
CA GLN A 6 -16.05 -2.14 3.84
C GLN A 6 -16.28 -2.66 2.45
N ASN A 7 -16.12 -1.79 1.48
CA ASN A 7 -16.12 -2.18 0.08
C ASN A 7 -14.69 -2.34 -0.39
N ALA A 8 -14.51 -3.22 -1.35
CA ALA A 8 -13.18 -3.42 -1.92
C ALA A 8 -12.57 -2.12 -2.42
N ASP A 9 -13.39 -1.25 -3.01
CA ASP A 9 -12.91 0.01 -3.57
C ASP A 9 -12.62 1.09 -2.54
N ASP A 10 -12.91 0.85 -1.26
CA ASP A 10 -12.57 1.82 -0.21
C ASP A 10 -11.08 2.07 -0.11
N ILE A 11 -10.27 1.15 -0.61
CA ILE A 11 -8.82 1.31 -0.58
C ILE A 11 -8.32 2.31 -1.62
N ILE A 12 -9.13 2.65 -2.63
CA ILE A 12 -8.68 3.57 -3.68
C ILE A 12 -8.42 4.95 -3.07
N GLY A 13 -7.23 5.50 -3.33
CA GLY A 13 -6.88 6.82 -2.84
C GLY A 13 -5.39 6.99 -2.64
N TYR A 14 -5.03 8.13 -2.08
CA TYR A 14 -3.64 8.48 -1.80
C TYR A 14 -3.26 8.08 -0.39
N TYR A 15 -2.04 7.60 -0.23
CA TYR A 15 -1.53 7.17 1.07
C TYR A 15 -0.13 7.68 1.29
N TYR A 16 0.08 8.24 2.48
CA TYR A 16 1.39 8.68 2.95
C TYR A 16 2.01 7.53 3.73
N LEU A 17 3.24 7.20 3.39
CA LEU A 17 3.96 6.13 4.08
C LEU A 17 5.43 6.47 4.17
N THR A 18 6.10 5.80 5.08
CA THR A 18 7.56 5.91 5.18
C THR A 18 8.15 4.55 4.85
N ASP A 19 9.30 4.59 4.18
CA ASP A 19 10.05 3.39 3.88
C ASP A 19 10.53 2.80 5.21
N PRO A 20 10.22 1.54 5.52
CA PRO A 20 10.61 0.96 6.80
C PRO A 20 12.12 0.82 6.97
N PHE A 21 12.89 0.92 5.89
CA PHE A 21 14.33 0.78 5.95
C PHE A 21 15.04 2.12 6.05
N THR A 22 14.62 3.10 5.23
CA THR A 22 15.31 4.40 5.15
C THR A 22 14.60 5.50 5.90
N LYS A 23 13.33 5.30 6.26
CA LYS A 23 12.48 6.29 6.94
C LYS A 23 12.09 7.46 6.06
N GLU A 24 12.36 7.39 4.77
CA GLU A 24 11.97 8.44 3.82
C GLU A 24 10.49 8.35 3.52
N ALA A 25 9.85 9.49 3.36
CA ALA A 25 8.42 9.54 3.11
C ALA A 25 8.11 9.43 1.61
N THR A 26 6.99 8.81 1.31
CA THR A 26 6.51 8.60 -0.04
C THR A 26 4.99 8.69 -0.04
N GLN A 27 4.41 9.15 -1.12
CA GLN A 27 2.97 9.05 -1.31
C GLN A 27 2.71 8.13 -2.49
N ILE A 28 1.74 7.25 -2.34
CA ILE A 28 1.30 6.39 -3.44
C ILE A 28 -0.18 6.64 -3.71
N PHE A 29 -0.61 6.29 -4.92
CA PHE A 29 -2.02 6.31 -5.28
C PHE A 29 -2.44 4.89 -5.59
N ILE A 30 -3.42 4.38 -4.84
CA ILE A 30 -3.96 3.04 -5.07
C ILE A 30 -5.18 3.15 -5.96
N TYR A 31 -5.22 2.33 -6.99
CA TYR A 31 -6.29 2.30 -7.98
C TYR A 31 -6.57 0.85 -8.38
N LYS A 32 -7.67 0.65 -9.07
CA LYS A 32 -8.04 -0.68 -9.54
C LYS A 32 -7.64 -0.80 -11.01
N ASN A 33 -6.93 -1.87 -11.35
CA ASN A 33 -6.51 -2.08 -12.73
C ASN A 33 -7.60 -2.80 -13.53
N THR A 34 -7.32 -3.04 -14.81
CA THR A 34 -8.29 -3.66 -15.70
C THR A 34 -8.58 -5.12 -15.37
N ASN A 35 -7.72 -5.76 -14.61
CA ASN A 35 -7.90 -7.14 -14.16
C ASN A 35 -8.69 -7.25 -12.86
N GLY A 36 -9.12 -6.12 -12.30
CA GLY A 36 -9.85 -6.12 -11.04
C GLY A 36 -8.96 -6.20 -9.82
N GLN A 37 -7.67 -6.10 -9.99
CA GLN A 37 -6.72 -6.08 -8.88
C GLN A 37 -6.35 -4.64 -8.55
N TYR A 38 -5.85 -4.43 -7.33
CA TYR A 38 -5.45 -3.09 -6.91
C TYR A 38 -3.95 -2.94 -7.04
N GLU A 39 -3.54 -1.77 -7.51
CA GLU A 39 -2.15 -1.39 -7.68
C GLU A 39 -1.92 -0.05 -7.03
N GLY A 40 -0.67 0.23 -6.66
CA GLY A 40 -0.30 1.52 -6.12
C GLY A 40 0.94 2.04 -6.82
N LYS A 41 0.85 3.26 -7.33
CA LYS A 41 1.99 3.88 -7.99
C LYS A 41 2.48 5.06 -7.16
N ILE A 42 3.79 5.31 -7.24
CA ILE A 42 4.41 6.40 -6.49
C ILE A 42 4.03 7.74 -7.13
N THR A 43 3.44 8.63 -6.33
CA THR A 43 3.00 9.94 -6.80
C THR A 43 3.79 11.10 -6.20
N TRP A 44 4.53 10.85 -5.12
CA TRP A 44 5.33 11.88 -4.49
C TRP A 44 6.43 11.23 -3.66
N VAL A 45 7.59 11.84 -3.64
CA VAL A 45 8.72 11.39 -2.83
C VAL A 45 9.30 12.58 -2.07
N GLU A 46 9.80 12.31 -0.88
CA GLU A 46 10.37 13.34 -0.02
C GLU A 46 11.68 13.89 -0.57
N LEU A 47 12.51 13.00 -1.10
CA LEU A 47 13.86 13.38 -1.54
C LEU A 47 13.90 13.60 -3.05
N GLU A 48 14.58 14.69 -3.43
CA GLU A 48 14.74 15.05 -4.83
C GLU A 48 15.34 13.92 -5.65
N GLU A 49 16.35 13.25 -5.09
CA GLU A 49 17.05 12.16 -5.79
C GLU A 49 16.17 10.93 -6.03
N LYS A 50 15.03 10.86 -5.38
CA LYS A 50 14.09 9.74 -5.57
C LYS A 50 13.00 10.04 -6.59
N LYS A 51 13.02 11.24 -7.18
CA LYS A 51 11.98 11.61 -8.16
C LYS A 51 11.99 10.74 -9.40
N LYS A 52 13.09 10.06 -9.67
CA LYS A 52 13.15 9.10 -10.77
C LYS A 52 12.19 7.92 -10.59
N PHE A 53 11.69 7.71 -9.37
CA PHE A 53 10.74 6.63 -9.09
C PHE A 53 9.28 7.07 -9.22
N LEU A 54 9.01 8.34 -9.53
CA LEU A 54 7.64 8.79 -9.73
C LEU A 54 6.99 8.00 -10.87
N GLY A 55 5.78 7.50 -10.60
CA GLY A 55 5.06 6.67 -11.57
C GLY A 55 5.34 5.19 -11.50
N LEU A 56 6.34 4.78 -10.71
CA LEU A 56 6.65 3.37 -10.55
C LEU A 56 5.52 2.67 -9.81
N ILE A 57 5.17 1.48 -10.29
CA ILE A 57 4.19 0.66 -9.61
C ILE A 57 4.86 -0.04 -8.44
N PHE A 58 4.53 0.41 -7.25
CA PHE A 58 5.14 0.01 -6.00
C PHE A 58 4.42 -1.19 -5.39
N LEU A 59 3.09 -1.22 -5.56
CA LEU A 59 2.22 -2.27 -5.03
C LEU A 59 1.44 -2.87 -6.19
N LYS A 60 1.32 -4.18 -6.25
CA LYS A 60 0.54 -4.82 -7.30
C LYS A 60 -0.09 -6.12 -6.82
N GLU A 61 -1.06 -6.59 -7.61
CA GLU A 61 -1.72 -7.88 -7.43
C GLU A 61 -2.54 -7.98 -6.15
N LEU A 62 -2.89 -6.85 -5.57
CA LEU A 62 -3.69 -6.83 -4.34
C LEU A 62 -5.15 -7.10 -4.67
N VAL A 63 -5.80 -7.99 -3.93
CA VAL A 63 -7.19 -8.34 -4.14
C VAL A 63 -7.96 -8.26 -2.82
N TRP A 64 -9.26 -8.01 -2.93
CA TRP A 64 -10.13 -8.01 -1.77
C TRP A 64 -10.55 -9.44 -1.45
N ASP A 65 -10.40 -9.82 -0.19
CA ASP A 65 -10.82 -11.13 0.30
C ASP A 65 -12.04 -10.92 1.20
N ASP A 66 -13.20 -11.25 0.67
CA ASP A 66 -14.45 -10.99 1.37
C ASP A 66 -14.60 -11.85 2.62
N LYS A 67 -14.04 -13.05 2.61
CA LYS A 67 -14.13 -13.95 3.76
C LYS A 67 -13.30 -13.46 4.92
N LYS A 68 -12.13 -12.89 4.64
CA LYS A 68 -11.23 -12.40 5.67
C LYS A 68 -11.41 -10.91 5.94
N SER A 69 -12.24 -10.24 5.14
CA SER A 69 -12.45 -8.79 5.23
C SER A 69 -11.14 -8.03 5.21
N GLU A 70 -10.31 -8.37 4.25
CA GLU A 70 -9.00 -7.73 4.10
C GLU A 70 -8.60 -7.72 2.63
N TRP A 71 -7.66 -6.85 2.28
CA TRP A 71 -6.98 -6.93 1.00
C TRP A 71 -5.74 -7.78 1.19
N ASN A 72 -5.52 -8.75 0.32
CA ASN A 72 -4.36 -9.63 0.45
C ASN A 72 -3.78 -9.98 -0.90
N ASN A 73 -2.81 -10.88 -0.89
CA ASN A 73 -2.14 -11.34 -2.09
C ASN A 73 -1.34 -10.26 -2.80
N GLY A 74 -1.16 -9.11 -2.15
CA GLY A 74 -0.39 -8.02 -2.73
C GLY A 74 1.10 -8.26 -2.67
N SER A 75 1.81 -7.56 -3.53
CA SER A 75 3.26 -7.61 -3.59
C SER A 75 3.81 -6.20 -3.62
N ILE A 76 4.74 -5.89 -2.72
CA ILE A 76 5.39 -4.59 -2.66
C ILE A 76 6.86 -4.76 -2.98
N LYS A 77 7.37 -3.87 -3.83
CA LYS A 77 8.79 -3.79 -4.11
C LYS A 77 9.28 -2.39 -3.77
N TYR A 78 10.13 -2.31 -2.77
CA TYR A 78 10.73 -1.03 -2.38
C TYR A 78 11.85 -0.68 -3.34
N PRO A 79 11.85 0.55 -3.87
CA PRO A 79 12.91 0.97 -4.80
C PRO A 79 14.30 0.79 -4.18
N GLY A 80 15.20 0.18 -4.92
CA GLY A 80 16.55 -0.06 -4.47
C GLY A 80 16.74 -1.29 -3.60
N LYS A 81 15.67 -2.01 -3.30
CA LYS A 81 15.76 -3.24 -2.51
C LYS A 81 15.50 -4.44 -3.39
N LYS A 82 16.15 -5.54 -3.07
CA LYS A 82 15.94 -6.80 -3.78
C LYS A 82 14.73 -7.51 -3.20
N GLY A 83 14.02 -8.21 -4.06
CA GLY A 83 12.90 -9.05 -3.65
C GLY A 83 11.61 -8.27 -3.44
N ASN A 84 10.57 -9.02 -3.22
CA ASN A 84 9.23 -8.50 -3.02
C ASN A 84 8.74 -8.89 -1.64
N PHE A 85 7.85 -8.06 -1.10
CA PHE A 85 7.18 -8.36 0.16
C PHE A 85 5.74 -8.71 -0.14
N SER A 86 5.26 -9.82 0.37
CA SER A 86 3.84 -10.16 0.31
C SER A 86 3.12 -9.36 1.38
N VAL A 87 1.96 -8.80 1.06
CA VAL A 87 1.27 -7.93 2.01
C VAL A 87 -0.20 -8.27 2.15
N ASN A 88 -0.69 -8.07 3.36
CA ASN A 88 -2.12 -8.06 3.69
C ASN A 88 -2.42 -6.70 4.30
N MET A 89 -3.60 -6.19 4.05
CA MET A 89 -3.99 -4.86 4.51
C MET A 89 -5.42 -4.83 4.99
N HIS A 90 -5.69 -4.00 5.98
CA HIS A 90 -7.05 -3.66 6.36
C HIS A 90 -7.05 -2.30 7.05
N PHE A 91 -8.18 -1.62 7.03
CA PHE A 91 -8.29 -0.34 7.71
C PHE A 91 -8.38 -0.54 9.20
N GLN A 92 -7.50 0.15 9.93
CA GLN A 92 -7.57 0.21 11.38
C GLN A 92 -8.63 1.23 11.82
N ASP A 93 -8.71 2.31 11.06
CA ASP A 93 -9.75 3.33 11.20
C ASP A 93 -9.95 3.96 9.81
N THR A 94 -10.76 5.01 9.71
CA THR A 94 -11.12 5.56 8.40
C THR A 94 -9.94 6.14 7.63
N LYS A 95 -8.85 6.44 8.32
CA LYS A 95 -7.69 7.09 7.69
C LYS A 95 -6.39 6.31 7.79
N THR A 96 -6.40 5.19 8.48
CA THR A 96 -5.17 4.43 8.72
C THR A 96 -5.29 3.02 8.19
N LEU A 97 -4.47 2.71 7.23
CA LEU A 97 -4.40 1.38 6.64
C LEU A 97 -3.28 0.61 7.31
N LYS A 98 -3.62 -0.49 7.93
CA LYS A 98 -2.63 -1.36 8.56
C LYS A 98 -2.12 -2.33 7.52
N VAL A 99 -0.81 -2.34 7.31
CA VAL A 99 -0.17 -3.15 6.28
C VAL A 99 0.78 -4.14 6.94
N ARG A 100 0.49 -5.41 6.77
CA ARG A 100 1.34 -6.48 7.28
C ARG A 100 2.13 -7.06 6.14
N GLY A 101 3.44 -6.91 6.20
CA GLY A 101 4.33 -7.42 5.16
C GLY A 101 5.09 -8.66 5.63
N TYR A 102 5.35 -9.55 4.70
CA TYR A 102 6.10 -10.79 4.96
C TYR A 102 7.23 -10.89 3.97
N TRP A 103 8.41 -11.25 4.47
CA TRP A 103 9.60 -11.36 3.67
C TRP A 103 10.28 -12.69 3.92
N GLY A 104 10.54 -13.41 2.82
CA GLY A 104 11.23 -14.67 2.88
C GLY A 104 10.36 -15.79 3.41
N ILE A 105 10.96 -16.97 3.54
CA ILE A 105 10.26 -18.18 3.96
C ILE A 105 10.12 -18.28 5.47
N ALA A 106 10.85 -17.46 6.20
CA ALA A 106 10.85 -17.53 7.66
C ALA A 106 9.59 -16.90 8.27
N MET A 107 8.66 -16.45 7.46
CA MET A 107 7.42 -15.84 7.92
C MET A 107 7.65 -14.61 8.81
N MET A 108 8.80 -14.00 8.68
CA MET A 108 9.08 -12.79 9.42
C MET A 108 8.24 -11.68 8.84
N GLY A 109 7.41 -11.10 9.69
CA GLY A 109 6.52 -10.06 9.24
C GLY A 109 6.84 -8.73 9.89
N LYS A 110 6.44 -7.67 9.23
CA LYS A 110 6.55 -6.32 9.77
C LYS A 110 5.25 -5.61 9.51
N THR A 111 4.74 -4.95 10.53
CA THR A 111 3.51 -4.17 10.41
C THR A 111 3.88 -2.71 10.28
N VAL A 112 3.31 -2.06 9.27
CA VAL A 112 3.46 -0.62 9.09
C VAL A 112 2.07 -0.02 8.88
N TYR A 113 1.98 1.30 9.00
CA TYR A 113 0.71 2.00 8.89
C TYR A 113 0.83 3.07 7.83
N TRP A 114 -0.14 3.10 6.92
CA TRP A 114 -0.20 4.10 5.86
C TRP A 114 -1.37 5.04 6.16
N THR A 115 -1.14 6.33 6.01
CA THR A 115 -2.17 7.33 6.31
C THR A 115 -2.84 7.78 5.01
N LYS A 116 -4.15 7.66 4.97
CA LYS A 116 -4.91 8.08 3.79
C LYS A 116 -4.93 9.60 3.70
N GLU A 117 -4.72 10.11 2.50
CA GLU A 117 -4.71 11.54 2.24
C GLU A 117 -5.77 11.88 1.21
N SER A 118 -6.21 13.13 1.22
CA SER A 118 -7.32 13.54 0.36
C SER A 118 -6.89 13.92 -1.05
N LYS A 119 -5.60 14.20 -1.26
CA LYS A 119 -5.15 14.65 -2.56
C LYS A 119 -3.66 14.37 -2.76
N LYS A 120 -3.25 14.47 -4.02
CA LYS A 120 -1.85 14.28 -4.39
C LYS A 120 -1.00 15.40 -3.79
N ARG A 121 0.16 15.03 -3.27
CA ARG A 121 1.15 15.98 -2.78
C ARG A 121 1.90 16.58 -3.96
N GLU A 122 2.31 17.82 -3.80
CA GLU A 122 3.10 18.51 -4.81
C GLU A 122 4.57 18.54 -4.47
#